data_95597fef7a8dc647301dfadf6bc10399
#
_entry.id   95597fef7a8dc647301dfadf6bc10399
#
_cell.length_a   1.000
_cell.length_b   1.000
_cell.length_c   1.000
_cell.angle_alpha   90.00
_cell.angle_beta   90.00
_cell.angle_gamma   90.00
#
_symmetry.space_group_name_H-M   'P 1'
#
loop_
_entity.id
_entity.type
_entity.pdbx_description
1 polymer ?
#
loop_
_entity_poly.entity_id
_entity_poly.type
_entity_poly.pdbx_seq_one_letter_code
_entity_poly.pdbx_strand_id
1 'polypeptide(L)'
;MKRNRQRAIIAVIFCGLFLAWIWCFFTCRKSSYEFFPNSVFEIFELTDASLGGSSTAVLDHSDSLLGVEINVRSGVAYPAVGIGINLRSVNNRPVDFFNFAKFDSLEIVLATKRMNSVSLRILTDDPAYTKPGFRETLRPVVYNVPATRSFESVKIPLTGFKTAVWWLAAMGMDEDDGLTHLHRSTLFEITNGDGVMRGIPDEISVKKVRAWGVNHDFEKTMYAILLLMMVTFVLVETVTLKNRSDDISKK
;
A
#
# COMPACT_ATOMS: atom_id res chain seq x y z
N MET A 1 -38.39 40.20 -14.23
CA MET A 1 -38.67 38.79 -13.81
C MET A 1 -37.79 37.74 -14.46
N LYS A 2 -37.65 37.66 -15.80
CA LYS A 2 -36.84 36.60 -16.48
C LYS A 2 -35.39 36.42 -15.96
N ARG A 3 -34.71 37.51 -15.62
CA ARG A 3 -33.29 37.57 -15.29
C ARG A 3 -32.98 37.03 -13.85
N ASN A 4 -33.85 37.31 -12.89
CA ASN A 4 -33.72 36.72 -11.53
C ASN A 4 -33.92 35.18 -11.60
N ARG A 5 -34.78 34.73 -12.52
CA ARG A 5 -34.98 33.31 -12.76
C ARG A 5 -33.74 32.65 -13.39
N GLN A 6 -33.00 33.30 -14.29
CA GLN A 6 -31.76 32.79 -14.85
C GLN A 6 -30.66 32.63 -13.78
N ARG A 7 -30.49 33.65 -12.90
CA ARG A 7 -29.54 33.53 -11.78
C ARG A 7 -29.88 32.40 -10.82
N ALA A 8 -31.17 32.29 -10.47
CA ALA A 8 -31.61 31.19 -9.62
C ALA A 8 -31.30 29.82 -10.27
N ILE A 9 -31.51 29.70 -11.59
CA ILE A 9 -31.16 28.47 -12.30
C ILE A 9 -29.65 28.20 -12.26
N ILE A 10 -28.81 29.20 -12.55
CA ILE A 10 -27.34 29.07 -12.46
C ILE A 10 -26.90 28.64 -11.05
N ALA A 11 -27.40 29.31 -10.02
CA ALA A 11 -27.08 28.98 -8.63
C ALA A 11 -27.49 27.54 -8.27
N VAL A 12 -28.68 27.11 -8.70
CA VAL A 12 -29.14 25.72 -8.48
C VAL A 12 -28.25 24.70 -9.19
N ILE A 13 -27.83 24.98 -10.44
CA ILE A 13 -26.92 24.08 -11.18
C ILE A 13 -25.58 23.97 -10.46
N PHE A 14 -24.97 25.10 -10.06
CA PHE A 14 -23.69 25.08 -9.34
C PHE A 14 -23.81 24.39 -7.97
N CYS A 15 -24.91 24.60 -7.26
CA CYS A 15 -25.16 23.88 -5.99
C CYS A 15 -25.27 22.37 -6.22
N GLY A 16 -25.97 21.94 -7.26
CA GLY A 16 -26.09 20.53 -7.64
C GLY A 16 -24.72 19.91 -8.01
N LEU A 17 -23.91 20.62 -8.79
CA LEU A 17 -22.56 20.19 -9.15
C LEU A 17 -21.64 20.11 -7.92
N PHE A 18 -21.73 21.05 -7.01
CA PHE A 18 -20.96 21.07 -5.77
C PHE A 18 -21.34 19.91 -4.84
N LEU A 19 -22.63 19.61 -4.71
CA LEU A 19 -23.09 18.45 -3.94
C LEU A 19 -22.64 17.14 -4.57
N ALA A 20 -22.69 17.01 -5.89
CA ALA A 20 -22.19 15.86 -6.62
C ALA A 20 -20.65 15.70 -6.42
N TRP A 21 -19.93 16.82 -6.44
CA TRP A 21 -18.49 16.84 -6.15
C TRP A 21 -18.19 16.35 -4.72
N ILE A 22 -18.91 16.87 -3.70
CA ILE A 22 -18.77 16.42 -2.32
C ILE A 22 -19.00 14.91 -2.21
N TRP A 23 -20.10 14.43 -2.78
CA TRP A 23 -20.45 13.01 -2.73
C TRP A 23 -19.36 12.15 -3.38
N CYS A 24 -18.90 12.50 -4.59
CA CYS A 24 -17.82 11.80 -5.29
C CYS A 24 -16.51 11.82 -4.50
N PHE A 25 -16.15 12.97 -3.94
CA PHE A 25 -14.94 13.14 -3.13
C PHE A 25 -14.91 12.18 -1.94
N PHE A 26 -16.00 12.13 -1.16
CA PHE A 26 -16.04 11.28 0.03
C PHE A 26 -16.19 9.79 -0.26
N THR A 27 -16.84 9.41 -1.37
CA THR A 27 -17.03 8.00 -1.73
C THR A 27 -15.82 7.39 -2.43
N CYS A 28 -15.16 8.14 -3.34
CA CYS A 28 -14.08 7.62 -4.17
C CYS A 28 -12.67 7.90 -3.63
N ARG A 29 -12.56 8.68 -2.55
CA ARG A 29 -11.28 9.07 -1.94
C ARG A 29 -10.51 7.90 -1.36
N LYS A 30 -11.21 6.87 -0.86
CA LYS A 30 -10.57 5.73 -0.21
C LYS A 30 -10.14 4.72 -1.25
N SER A 31 -8.89 4.27 -1.15
CA SER A 31 -8.34 3.17 -1.92
C SER A 31 -8.00 2.01 -0.98
N SER A 32 -8.32 0.79 -1.39
CA SER A 32 -7.91 -0.41 -0.67
C SER A 32 -7.60 -1.52 -1.64
N TYR A 33 -6.63 -2.34 -1.28
CA TYR A 33 -6.25 -3.53 -2.04
C TYR A 33 -6.05 -4.69 -1.07
N GLU A 34 -6.70 -5.83 -1.34
CA GLU A 34 -6.63 -7.03 -0.52
C GLU A 34 -5.68 -8.04 -1.16
N PHE A 35 -4.65 -8.45 -0.41
CA PHE A 35 -3.67 -9.45 -0.82
C PHE A 35 -4.09 -10.86 -0.39
N PHE A 36 -4.84 -10.98 0.68
CA PHE A 36 -5.41 -12.21 1.20
C PHE A 36 -6.68 -11.88 2.01
N PRO A 37 -7.78 -12.68 1.90
CA PRO A 37 -7.89 -13.98 1.24
C PRO A 37 -8.04 -13.96 -0.28
N ASN A 38 -8.49 -12.89 -0.89
CA ASN A 38 -8.81 -12.81 -2.34
C ASN A 38 -7.58 -12.48 -3.20
N SER A 39 -6.47 -13.19 -2.99
CA SER A 39 -5.24 -12.93 -3.73
C SER A 39 -5.34 -13.38 -5.19
N VAL A 40 -4.96 -12.46 -6.08
CA VAL A 40 -4.67 -12.78 -7.49
C VAL A 40 -3.17 -12.98 -7.72
N PHE A 41 -2.35 -12.77 -6.68
CA PHE A 41 -0.92 -12.95 -6.69
C PHE A 41 -0.55 -14.39 -6.34
N GLU A 42 0.58 -14.83 -6.85
CA GLU A 42 1.19 -16.08 -6.48
C GLU A 42 1.71 -16.02 -5.03
N ILE A 43 1.28 -16.97 -4.21
CA ILE A 43 1.74 -17.14 -2.83
C ILE A 43 2.64 -18.38 -2.80
N PHE A 44 3.80 -18.26 -2.15
CA PHE A 44 4.80 -19.31 -2.12
C PHE A 44 5.52 -19.41 -0.78
N GLU A 45 6.13 -20.57 -0.53
CA GLU A 45 6.98 -20.82 0.61
C GLU A 45 8.30 -20.05 0.50
N LEU A 46 8.65 -19.36 1.56
CA LEU A 46 9.91 -18.63 1.63
C LEU A 46 10.86 -19.34 2.57
N THR A 47 12.06 -19.67 2.08
CA THR A 47 13.15 -20.28 2.84
C THR A 47 14.45 -19.51 2.64
N ASP A 48 15.44 -19.82 3.50
CA ASP A 48 16.79 -19.27 3.40
C ASP A 48 17.74 -20.10 2.51
N ALA A 49 17.19 -21.04 1.73
CA ALA A 49 17.98 -21.94 0.88
C ALA A 49 18.85 -21.19 -0.15
N SER A 50 18.35 -20.06 -0.71
CA SER A 50 19.13 -19.22 -1.62
C SER A 50 20.38 -18.59 -1.00
N LEU A 51 20.41 -18.50 0.35
CA LEU A 51 21.54 -17.99 1.13
C LEU A 51 22.41 -19.14 1.71
N GLY A 52 22.19 -20.38 1.26
CA GLY A 52 22.87 -21.57 1.77
C GLY A 52 22.32 -22.09 3.11
N GLY A 53 21.15 -21.63 3.52
CA GLY A 53 20.47 -22.12 4.72
C GLY A 53 19.77 -23.46 4.52
N SER A 54 19.32 -24.05 5.63
CA SER A 54 18.61 -25.34 5.65
C SER A 54 17.27 -25.26 6.38
N SER A 55 16.75 -24.05 6.56
CA SER A 55 15.44 -23.82 7.16
C SER A 55 14.32 -24.31 6.22
N THR A 56 13.20 -24.74 6.80
CA THR A 56 12.06 -25.24 6.05
C THR A 56 10.82 -24.42 6.29
N ALA A 57 9.99 -24.30 5.28
CA ALA A 57 8.64 -23.75 5.35
C ALA A 57 7.69 -24.73 4.64
N VAL A 58 6.53 -24.98 5.22
CA VAL A 58 5.46 -25.79 4.62
C VAL A 58 4.17 -24.96 4.66
N LEU A 59 3.69 -24.61 3.49
CA LEU A 59 2.50 -23.77 3.32
C LEU A 59 1.24 -24.63 3.40
N ASP A 60 0.30 -24.20 4.25
CA ASP A 60 -1.09 -24.68 4.26
C ASP A 60 -2.01 -23.53 3.87
N HIS A 61 -2.69 -23.68 2.75
CA HIS A 61 -3.49 -22.62 2.17
C HIS A 61 -4.93 -23.07 1.99
N SER A 62 -5.84 -22.36 2.65
CA SER A 62 -7.28 -22.45 2.42
C SER A 62 -7.86 -21.10 2.00
N ASP A 63 -9.11 -21.08 1.56
CA ASP A 63 -9.78 -19.84 1.11
C ASP A 63 -9.85 -18.73 2.18
N SER A 64 -9.73 -19.08 3.46
CA SER A 64 -9.90 -18.13 4.57
C SER A 64 -8.71 -18.07 5.54
N LEU A 65 -7.74 -18.95 5.38
CA LEU A 65 -6.58 -19.04 6.26
C LEU A 65 -5.34 -19.41 5.45
N LEU A 66 -4.31 -18.62 5.61
CA LEU A 66 -2.99 -18.86 5.07
C LEU A 66 -2.07 -19.20 6.24
N GLY A 67 -1.71 -20.46 6.36
CA GLY A 67 -0.80 -20.99 7.39
C GLY A 67 0.55 -21.35 6.80
N VAL A 68 1.62 -21.15 7.54
CA VAL A 68 2.94 -21.71 7.23
C VAL A 68 3.58 -22.26 8.49
N GLU A 69 3.93 -23.54 8.46
CA GLU A 69 4.80 -24.14 9.46
C GLU A 69 6.24 -23.87 9.07
N ILE A 70 7.01 -23.26 9.96
CA ILE A 70 8.42 -22.91 9.75
C ILE A 70 9.32 -23.60 10.74
N ASN A 71 10.51 -24.01 10.30
CA ASN A 71 11.58 -24.48 11.17
C ASN A 71 12.88 -23.77 10.78
N VAL A 72 13.18 -22.71 11.52
CA VAL A 72 14.37 -21.88 11.27
C VAL A 72 15.59 -22.57 11.83
N ARG A 73 16.60 -22.84 10.99
CA ARG A 73 17.84 -23.54 11.37
C ARG A 73 19.02 -22.57 11.47
N SER A 74 20.10 -23.08 12.08
CA SER A 74 21.37 -22.38 12.14
C SER A 74 22.08 -22.42 10.78
N GLY A 75 22.98 -21.46 10.54
CA GLY A 75 23.79 -21.40 9.30
C GLY A 75 23.68 -20.06 8.57
N VAL A 76 22.52 -19.41 8.63
CA VAL A 76 22.31 -18.08 8.05
C VAL A 76 22.17 -17.05 9.18
N ALA A 77 22.85 -15.92 9.06
CA ALA A 77 22.83 -14.88 10.09
C ALA A 77 21.42 -14.24 10.21
N TYR A 78 20.81 -13.92 9.08
CA TYR A 78 19.49 -13.28 8.99
C TYR A 78 18.53 -14.15 8.15
N PRO A 79 18.06 -15.29 8.70
CA PRO A 79 17.16 -16.17 7.96
C PRO A 79 15.80 -15.49 7.77
N ALA A 80 15.27 -15.60 6.57
CA ALA A 80 13.90 -15.17 6.26
C ALA A 80 13.11 -16.40 5.84
N VAL A 81 12.25 -16.88 6.72
CA VAL A 81 11.46 -18.10 6.53
C VAL A 81 9.99 -17.79 6.80
N GLY A 82 9.11 -18.15 5.87
CA GLY A 82 7.69 -17.85 6.00
C GLY A 82 6.93 -17.87 4.67
N ILE A 83 6.18 -16.84 4.39
CA ILE A 83 5.30 -16.67 3.24
C ILE A 83 5.83 -15.57 2.34
N GLY A 84 5.91 -15.85 1.05
CA GLY A 84 6.17 -14.85 0.00
C GLY A 84 4.93 -14.63 -0.87
N ILE A 85 4.69 -13.38 -1.26
CA ILE A 85 3.66 -12.98 -2.22
C ILE A 85 4.34 -12.28 -3.38
N ASN A 86 4.26 -12.87 -4.57
CA ASN A 86 4.89 -12.34 -5.78
C ASN A 86 4.02 -11.25 -6.40
N LEU A 87 4.36 -10.00 -6.16
CA LEU A 87 3.61 -8.84 -6.64
C LEU A 87 3.79 -8.55 -8.14
N ARG A 88 4.70 -9.26 -8.79
CA ARG A 88 4.95 -9.16 -10.24
C ARG A 88 4.29 -10.24 -11.07
N SER A 89 3.46 -11.09 -10.46
CA SER A 89 2.71 -12.14 -11.14
C SER A 89 1.26 -12.09 -10.71
N VAL A 90 0.35 -11.79 -11.63
CA VAL A 90 -1.10 -11.80 -11.42
C VAL A 90 -1.70 -12.88 -12.30
N ASN A 91 -2.35 -13.88 -11.70
CA ASN A 91 -2.91 -15.04 -12.40
C ASN A 91 -1.89 -15.68 -13.36
N ASN A 92 -0.65 -15.88 -12.90
CA ASN A 92 0.49 -16.40 -13.67
C ASN A 92 0.89 -15.54 -14.89
N ARG A 93 0.51 -14.26 -14.92
CA ARG A 93 0.95 -13.31 -15.94
C ARG A 93 1.87 -12.27 -15.33
N PRO A 94 3.01 -11.96 -15.97
CA PRO A 94 3.90 -10.92 -15.48
C PRO A 94 3.19 -9.56 -15.55
N VAL A 95 3.34 -8.77 -14.48
CA VAL A 95 2.84 -7.40 -14.38
C VAL A 95 3.96 -6.46 -13.96
N ASP A 96 3.72 -5.17 -14.10
CA ASP A 96 4.60 -4.14 -13.58
C ASP A 96 4.66 -4.16 -12.04
N PHE A 97 5.51 -3.31 -11.48
CA PHE A 97 5.66 -3.18 -10.04
C PHE A 97 4.34 -2.82 -9.35
N PHE A 98 4.11 -3.43 -8.20
CA PHE A 98 3.03 -2.99 -7.33
C PHE A 98 3.42 -1.68 -6.64
N ASN A 99 2.48 -0.73 -6.57
CA ASN A 99 2.74 0.58 -6.01
C ASN A 99 2.09 0.72 -4.62
N PHE A 100 2.84 0.38 -3.56
CA PHE A 100 2.40 0.62 -2.17
C PHE A 100 2.33 2.11 -1.81
N ALA A 101 3.05 3.00 -2.50
CA ALA A 101 3.00 4.44 -2.21
C ALA A 101 1.63 5.09 -2.48
N LYS A 102 0.69 4.35 -3.09
CA LYS A 102 -0.72 4.77 -3.24
C LYS A 102 -1.56 4.56 -1.99
N PHE A 103 -1.02 3.95 -0.95
CA PHE A 103 -1.70 3.61 0.29
C PHE A 103 -1.00 4.24 1.49
N ASP A 104 -1.73 4.42 2.60
CA ASP A 104 -1.18 4.99 3.82
C ASP A 104 -0.76 3.90 4.82
N SER A 105 -1.45 2.77 4.80
CA SER A 105 -1.32 1.74 5.83
C SER A 105 -1.51 0.35 5.28
N LEU A 106 -0.89 -0.62 5.96
CA LEU A 106 -1.14 -2.04 5.82
C LEU A 106 -1.91 -2.54 7.04
N GLU A 107 -2.96 -3.32 6.83
CA GLU A 107 -3.68 -4.06 7.86
C GLU A 107 -3.37 -5.54 7.71
N ILE A 108 -2.94 -6.19 8.78
CA ILE A 108 -2.72 -7.62 8.83
C ILE A 108 -3.45 -8.23 10.03
N VAL A 109 -4.12 -9.37 9.80
CA VAL A 109 -4.71 -10.18 10.87
C VAL A 109 -3.96 -11.48 10.92
N LEU A 110 -3.13 -11.64 11.96
CA LEU A 110 -2.25 -12.80 12.09
C LEU A 110 -2.23 -13.36 13.52
N ALA A 111 -1.77 -14.60 13.63
CA ALA A 111 -1.42 -15.27 14.88
C ALA A 111 -0.16 -16.10 14.66
N THR A 112 0.56 -16.40 15.75
CA THR A 112 1.72 -17.28 15.76
C THR A 112 1.58 -18.33 16.86
N LYS A 113 2.27 -19.46 16.73
CA LYS A 113 2.21 -20.50 17.75
C LYS A 113 3.15 -20.22 18.94
N ARG A 114 4.36 -19.71 18.68
CA ARG A 114 5.39 -19.49 19.69
C ARG A 114 6.07 -18.14 19.60
N MET A 115 6.33 -17.64 18.37
CA MET A 115 7.00 -16.35 18.16
C MET A 115 6.20 -15.20 18.77
N ASN A 116 6.92 -14.18 19.22
CA ASN A 116 6.36 -12.95 19.77
C ASN A 116 6.35 -11.80 18.74
N SER A 117 6.96 -12.01 17.58
CA SER A 117 6.98 -11.03 16.49
C SER A 117 7.08 -11.71 15.14
N VAL A 118 6.59 -11.02 14.12
CA VAL A 118 6.66 -11.38 12.71
C VAL A 118 7.26 -10.20 11.97
N SER A 119 8.15 -10.47 11.03
CA SER A 119 8.76 -9.46 10.18
C SER A 119 7.97 -9.36 8.87
N LEU A 120 7.42 -8.19 8.59
CA LEU A 120 6.84 -7.86 7.30
C LEU A 120 7.91 -7.18 6.45
N ARG A 121 8.12 -7.67 5.24
CA ARG A 121 9.15 -7.19 4.34
C ARG A 121 8.52 -6.88 2.98
N ILE A 122 8.76 -5.69 2.48
CA ILE A 122 8.44 -5.31 1.10
C ILE A 122 9.76 -5.22 0.37
N LEU A 123 9.99 -6.11 -0.60
CA LEU A 123 11.19 -6.03 -1.43
C LEU A 123 10.90 -5.11 -2.61
N THR A 124 11.70 -4.07 -2.74
CA THR A 124 11.53 -3.05 -3.76
C THR A 124 12.70 -3.07 -4.76
N ASP A 125 12.40 -2.76 -6.00
CA ASP A 125 13.39 -2.57 -7.04
C ASP A 125 14.03 -1.18 -6.88
N ASP A 126 15.30 -1.16 -6.52
CA ASP A 126 16.11 0.05 -6.45
C ASP A 126 16.87 0.23 -7.76
N PRO A 127 16.58 1.28 -8.55
CA PRO A 127 17.22 1.47 -9.86
C PRO A 127 18.75 1.56 -9.83
N ALA A 128 19.34 1.93 -8.70
CA ALA A 128 20.79 2.07 -8.56
C ALA A 128 21.48 0.75 -8.16
N TYR A 129 20.78 -0.16 -7.50
CA TYR A 129 21.40 -1.34 -6.88
C TYR A 129 20.81 -2.67 -7.34
N THR A 130 19.52 -2.71 -7.72
CA THR A 130 18.86 -3.95 -8.11
C THR A 130 19.41 -4.47 -9.45
N LYS A 131 19.83 -5.74 -9.43
CA LYS A 131 20.26 -6.47 -10.63
C LYS A 131 19.15 -7.44 -11.05
N PRO A 132 18.73 -7.46 -12.32
CA PRO A 132 17.72 -8.39 -12.81
C PRO A 132 18.11 -9.86 -12.53
N GLY A 133 17.18 -10.61 -11.95
CA GLY A 133 17.39 -12.03 -11.61
C GLY A 133 18.07 -12.30 -10.26
N PHE A 134 18.56 -11.28 -9.56
CA PHE A 134 19.24 -11.41 -8.28
C PHE A 134 18.39 -10.81 -7.15
N ARG A 135 17.59 -11.69 -6.51
CA ARG A 135 16.66 -11.28 -5.43
C ARG A 135 17.35 -10.59 -4.25
N GLU A 136 18.57 -11.01 -3.92
CA GLU A 136 19.39 -10.46 -2.84
C GLU A 136 19.78 -8.99 -3.05
N THR A 137 19.67 -8.48 -4.29
CA THR A 137 19.92 -7.07 -4.61
C THR A 137 18.68 -6.19 -4.51
N LEU A 138 17.48 -6.77 -4.31
CA LEU A 138 16.28 -6.02 -4.01
C LEU A 138 16.41 -5.34 -2.65
N ARG A 139 15.93 -4.11 -2.53
CA ARG A 139 15.95 -3.35 -1.29
C ARG A 139 14.85 -3.86 -0.35
N PRO A 140 15.18 -4.44 0.80
CA PRO A 140 14.18 -4.87 1.77
C PRO A 140 13.75 -3.70 2.65
N VAL A 141 12.48 -3.40 2.64
CA VAL A 141 11.85 -2.40 3.50
C VAL A 141 11.03 -3.14 4.55
N VAL A 142 11.38 -3.01 5.83
CA VAL A 142 11.00 -3.93 6.90
C VAL A 142 10.20 -3.21 7.99
N TYR A 143 9.21 -3.92 8.54
CA TYR A 143 8.51 -3.55 9.76
C TYR A 143 8.27 -4.81 10.61
N ASN A 144 8.65 -4.78 11.90
CA ASN A 144 8.41 -5.87 12.83
C ASN A 144 7.09 -5.66 13.56
N VAL A 145 6.21 -6.64 13.48
CA VAL A 145 4.88 -6.64 14.10
C VAL A 145 4.91 -7.53 15.33
N PRO A 146 4.47 -7.05 16.50
CA PRO A 146 4.18 -7.92 17.63
C PRO A 146 3.15 -8.98 17.21
N ALA A 147 3.35 -10.20 17.61
CA ALA A 147 2.46 -11.31 17.29
C ALA A 147 2.08 -12.07 18.56
N THR A 148 0.85 -12.54 18.57
CA THR A 148 0.29 -13.30 19.69
C THR A 148 -0.26 -14.64 19.20
N ARG A 149 -0.72 -15.48 20.12
CA ARG A 149 -1.33 -16.80 19.82
C ARG A 149 -2.78 -16.69 19.36
N SER A 150 -3.38 -15.51 19.51
CA SER A 150 -4.72 -15.21 19.03
C SER A 150 -4.64 -14.30 17.79
N PHE A 151 -5.62 -14.42 16.89
CA PHE A 151 -5.70 -13.54 15.76
C PHE A 151 -5.99 -12.11 16.19
N GLU A 152 -5.05 -11.22 15.92
CA GLU A 152 -5.17 -9.80 16.18
C GLU A 152 -5.00 -9.00 14.89
N SER A 153 -5.78 -7.93 14.75
CA SER A 153 -5.67 -6.99 13.64
C SER A 153 -4.67 -5.92 13.99
N VAL A 154 -3.58 -5.85 13.25
CA VAL A 154 -2.56 -4.82 13.39
C VAL A 154 -2.60 -3.90 12.20
N LYS A 155 -2.68 -2.59 12.45
CA LYS A 155 -2.62 -1.54 11.43
C LYS A 155 -1.26 -0.87 11.49
N ILE A 156 -0.57 -0.84 10.36
CA ILE A 156 0.82 -0.42 10.25
C ILE A 156 0.87 0.72 9.24
N PRO A 157 1.33 1.92 9.63
CA PRO A 157 1.56 2.99 8.66
C PRO A 157 2.72 2.61 7.74
N LEU A 158 2.55 2.80 6.43
CA LEU A 158 3.61 2.50 5.46
C LEU A 158 4.84 3.39 5.64
N THR A 159 4.68 4.55 6.25
CA THR A 159 5.79 5.43 6.68
C THR A 159 6.63 4.83 7.81
N GLY A 160 6.13 3.81 8.50
CA GLY A 160 6.86 3.08 9.54
C GLY A 160 7.83 2.03 9.00
N PHE A 161 7.68 1.64 7.75
CA PHE A 161 8.60 0.72 7.09
C PHE A 161 9.92 1.43 6.79
N LYS A 162 11.03 0.76 7.10
CA LYS A 162 12.39 1.29 6.90
C LYS A 162 13.25 0.30 6.13
N THR A 163 14.18 0.80 5.32
CA THR A 163 15.18 -0.05 4.69
C THR A 163 15.99 -0.77 5.75
N ALA A 164 16.23 -2.07 5.56
CA ALA A 164 16.96 -2.88 6.51
C ALA A 164 18.43 -2.44 6.62
N VAL A 165 18.89 -2.13 7.83
CA VAL A 165 20.25 -1.64 8.10
C VAL A 165 21.32 -2.60 7.60
N TRP A 166 21.11 -3.92 7.75
CA TRP A 166 22.05 -4.92 7.22
C TRP A 166 22.21 -4.87 5.71
N TRP A 167 21.15 -4.50 4.97
CA TRP A 167 21.22 -4.35 3.52
C TRP A 167 21.93 -3.06 3.12
N LEU A 168 21.65 -1.94 3.81
CA LEU A 168 22.37 -0.69 3.60
C LEU A 168 23.88 -0.88 3.80
N ALA A 169 24.28 -1.53 4.88
CA ALA A 169 25.67 -1.87 5.15
C ALA A 169 26.29 -2.76 4.05
N ALA A 170 25.58 -3.78 3.57
CA ALA A 170 26.03 -4.65 2.50
C ALA A 170 26.19 -3.93 1.15
N MET A 171 25.39 -2.88 0.90
CA MET A 171 25.49 -2.05 -0.30
C MET A 171 26.42 -0.84 -0.14
N GLY A 172 27.05 -0.65 1.01
CA GLY A 172 27.96 0.48 1.30
C GLY A 172 27.21 1.82 1.38
N MET A 173 25.95 1.81 1.80
CA MET A 173 25.11 2.98 1.93
C MET A 173 25.05 3.46 3.39
N ASP A 174 24.75 4.74 3.58
CA ASP A 174 24.53 5.30 4.90
C ASP A 174 23.27 4.73 5.56
N GLU A 175 23.29 4.54 6.87
CA GLU A 175 22.15 4.01 7.64
C GLU A 175 20.90 4.92 7.57
N ASP A 176 21.12 6.21 7.31
CA ASP A 176 20.06 7.23 7.20
C ASP A 176 19.43 7.33 5.79
N ASP A 177 19.82 6.46 4.84
CA ASP A 177 19.15 6.43 3.54
C ASP A 177 17.68 5.99 3.70
N GLY A 178 16.81 6.98 3.82
CA GLY A 178 15.37 6.84 4.01
C GLY A 178 14.59 6.44 2.75
N LEU A 179 15.23 6.22 1.61
CA LEU A 179 14.56 5.82 0.37
C LEU A 179 13.99 4.41 0.51
N THR A 180 12.73 4.24 0.20
CA THR A 180 12.04 2.94 0.33
C THR A 180 11.59 2.37 -1.01
N HIS A 181 11.51 3.18 -2.06
CA HIS A 181 11.04 2.79 -3.41
C HIS A 181 9.73 1.99 -3.43
N LEU A 182 8.80 2.24 -2.48
CA LEU A 182 7.53 1.53 -2.33
C LEU A 182 6.64 1.56 -3.60
N HIS A 183 6.91 2.47 -4.53
CA HIS A 183 6.23 2.51 -5.84
C HIS A 183 6.74 1.44 -6.83
N ARG A 184 7.83 0.74 -6.50
CA ARG A 184 8.46 -0.32 -7.30
C ARG A 184 8.56 -1.63 -6.51
N SER A 185 7.47 -2.01 -5.81
CA SER A 185 7.46 -3.23 -4.99
C SER A 185 7.32 -4.48 -5.86
N THR A 186 8.14 -5.48 -5.56
CA THR A 186 8.24 -6.74 -6.30
C THR A 186 7.72 -7.94 -5.53
N LEU A 187 8.01 -7.98 -4.22
CA LEU A 187 7.62 -9.07 -3.32
C LEU A 187 7.10 -8.48 -2.02
N PHE A 188 6.12 -9.13 -1.42
CA PHE A 188 5.71 -8.91 -0.05
C PHE A 188 5.91 -10.20 0.74
N GLU A 189 6.57 -10.11 1.89
CA GLU A 189 6.97 -11.28 2.67
C GLU A 189 6.50 -11.14 4.12
N ILE A 190 6.02 -12.24 4.67
CA ILE A 190 5.64 -12.40 6.08
C ILE A 190 6.54 -13.50 6.64
N THR A 191 7.53 -13.12 7.44
CA THR A 191 8.59 -14.04 7.85
C THR A 191 8.74 -14.08 9.37
N ASN A 192 9.55 -15.01 9.85
CA ASN A 192 9.97 -15.03 11.24
C ASN A 192 10.49 -13.66 11.67
N GLY A 193 10.08 -13.24 12.85
CA GLY A 193 10.60 -12.04 13.50
C GLY A 193 11.80 -12.33 14.39
N ASP A 194 12.20 -11.31 15.14
CA ASP A 194 13.26 -11.42 16.13
C ASP A 194 12.88 -12.40 17.24
N GLY A 195 13.85 -13.15 17.75
CA GLY A 195 13.64 -14.08 18.85
C GLY A 195 13.03 -15.43 18.47
N VAL A 196 12.93 -15.76 17.16
CA VAL A 196 12.54 -17.10 16.74
C VAL A 196 13.51 -18.16 17.30
N MET A 197 12.96 -19.25 17.86
CA MET A 197 13.78 -20.34 18.40
C MET A 197 14.25 -21.24 17.25
N ARG A 198 15.56 -21.27 17.03
CA ARG A 198 16.16 -22.11 15.98
C ARG A 198 16.03 -23.59 16.31
N GLY A 199 15.67 -24.39 15.32
CA GLY A 199 15.47 -25.83 15.45
C GLY A 199 14.14 -26.25 16.09
N ILE A 200 13.31 -25.30 16.49
CA ILE A 200 11.98 -25.57 17.03
C ILE A 200 10.92 -25.12 16.03
N PRO A 201 10.05 -26.02 15.53
CA PRO A 201 8.98 -25.64 14.64
C PRO A 201 8.03 -24.60 15.23
N ASP A 202 7.66 -23.63 14.42
CA ASP A 202 6.68 -22.61 14.77
C ASP A 202 5.71 -22.41 13.60
N GLU A 203 4.65 -21.63 13.80
CA GLU A 203 3.61 -21.43 12.80
C GLU A 203 3.25 -19.94 12.72
N ILE A 204 3.08 -19.47 11.50
CA ILE A 204 2.47 -18.17 11.19
C ILE A 204 1.14 -18.43 10.50
N SER A 205 0.06 -17.94 11.08
CA SER A 205 -1.28 -18.05 10.51
C SER A 205 -1.82 -16.65 10.19
N VAL A 206 -2.31 -16.43 8.97
CA VAL A 206 -2.76 -15.14 8.46
C VAL A 206 -4.19 -15.27 7.94
N LYS A 207 -5.10 -14.41 8.43
CA LYS A 207 -6.49 -14.33 7.96
C LYS A 207 -6.73 -13.20 6.99
N LYS A 208 -5.92 -12.15 7.05
CA LYS A 208 -6.11 -10.98 6.21
C LYS A 208 -4.82 -10.23 6.00
N VAL A 209 -4.61 -9.78 4.78
CA VAL A 209 -3.60 -8.78 4.42
C VAL A 209 -4.24 -7.78 3.47
N ARG A 210 -4.28 -6.50 3.87
CA ARG A 210 -4.89 -5.44 3.08
C ARG A 210 -4.08 -4.15 3.17
N ALA A 211 -3.73 -3.56 2.03
CA ALA A 211 -3.29 -2.18 1.97
C ALA A 211 -4.51 -1.26 1.85
N TRP A 212 -4.49 -0.11 2.53
CA TRP A 212 -5.55 0.87 2.44
C TRP A 212 -5.01 2.28 2.70
N GLY A 213 -5.73 3.28 2.17
CA GLY A 213 -5.31 4.65 2.35
C GLY A 213 -6.18 5.63 1.57
N VAL A 214 -5.70 6.86 1.50
CA VAL A 214 -6.29 7.91 0.70
C VAL A 214 -5.61 7.95 -0.66
N ASN A 215 -6.39 7.99 -1.71
CA ASN A 215 -5.88 8.18 -3.07
C ASN A 215 -5.51 9.66 -3.26
N HIS A 216 -4.26 10.01 -2.97
CA HIS A 216 -3.77 11.39 -3.05
C HIS A 216 -3.82 11.97 -4.47
N ASP A 217 -3.65 11.15 -5.51
CA ASP A 217 -3.76 11.62 -6.89
C ASP A 217 -5.22 11.96 -7.25
N PHE A 218 -6.16 11.17 -6.75
CA PHE A 218 -7.58 11.49 -6.84
C PHE A 218 -7.92 12.77 -6.08
N GLU A 219 -7.40 12.96 -4.86
CA GLU A 219 -7.59 14.19 -4.09
C GLU A 219 -7.10 15.43 -4.84
N LYS A 220 -5.87 15.39 -5.38
CA LYS A 220 -5.32 16.50 -6.18
C LYS A 220 -6.20 16.84 -7.38
N THR A 221 -6.68 15.81 -8.10
CA THR A 221 -7.58 15.98 -9.24
C THR A 221 -8.90 16.63 -8.81
N MET A 222 -9.48 16.17 -7.70
CA MET A 222 -10.73 16.72 -7.18
C MET A 222 -10.57 18.17 -6.71
N TYR A 223 -9.43 18.54 -6.10
CA TYR A 223 -9.15 19.94 -5.76
C TYR A 223 -8.99 20.82 -7.01
N ALA A 224 -8.36 20.32 -8.08
CA ALA A 224 -8.27 21.04 -9.35
C ALA A 224 -9.66 21.27 -9.98
N ILE A 225 -10.53 20.27 -9.94
CA ILE A 225 -11.93 20.38 -10.40
C ILE A 225 -12.69 21.42 -9.58
N LEU A 226 -12.54 21.40 -8.24
CA LEU A 226 -13.18 22.39 -7.37
C LEU A 226 -12.73 23.81 -7.71
N LEU A 227 -11.43 24.02 -7.87
CA LEU A 227 -10.88 25.32 -8.27
C LEU A 227 -11.47 25.79 -9.60
N LEU A 228 -11.51 24.91 -10.62
CA LEU A 228 -12.11 25.22 -11.91
C LEU A 228 -13.58 25.60 -11.79
N MET A 229 -14.35 24.86 -11.00
CA MET A 229 -15.76 25.19 -10.72
C MET A 229 -15.92 26.57 -10.09
N MET A 230 -15.09 26.90 -9.09
CA MET A 230 -15.11 28.20 -8.43
C MET A 230 -14.79 29.34 -9.42
N VAL A 231 -13.73 29.19 -10.23
CA VAL A 231 -13.35 30.18 -11.25
C VAL A 231 -14.48 30.38 -12.27
N THR A 232 -15.06 29.28 -12.74
CA THR A 232 -16.18 29.32 -13.71
C THR A 232 -17.40 30.03 -13.11
N PHE A 233 -17.72 29.75 -11.85
CA PHE A 233 -18.82 30.43 -11.18
C PHE A 233 -18.59 31.94 -11.10
N VAL A 234 -17.40 32.38 -10.66
CA VAL A 234 -17.05 33.80 -10.59
C VAL A 234 -17.12 34.48 -11.95
N LEU A 235 -16.60 33.83 -13.00
CA LEU A 235 -16.68 34.37 -14.37
C LEU A 235 -18.14 34.54 -14.85
N VAL A 236 -18.99 33.54 -14.64
CA VAL A 236 -20.40 33.58 -15.02
C VAL A 236 -21.13 34.71 -14.28
N GLU A 237 -20.90 34.86 -12.96
CA GLU A 237 -21.48 35.94 -12.18
C GLU A 237 -20.97 37.31 -12.64
N THR A 238 -19.68 37.48 -12.93
CA THR A 238 -19.07 38.73 -13.38
C THR A 238 -19.67 39.16 -14.74
N VAL A 239 -19.77 38.23 -15.72
CA VAL A 239 -20.37 38.51 -17.01
C VAL A 239 -21.86 38.89 -16.86
N THR A 240 -22.56 38.21 -15.96
CA THR A 240 -23.98 38.50 -15.68
C THR A 240 -24.17 39.88 -15.04
N LEU A 241 -23.24 40.32 -14.19
CA LEU A 241 -23.22 41.65 -13.58
C LEU A 241 -22.88 42.75 -14.62
N LYS A 242 -21.83 42.53 -15.43
CA LYS A 242 -21.42 43.50 -16.48
C LYS A 242 -22.57 43.77 -17.46
N ASN A 243 -23.20 42.74 -17.96
CA ASN A 243 -24.39 42.88 -18.83
C ASN A 243 -25.55 43.63 -18.16
N ARG A 244 -25.58 43.69 -16.80
CA ARG A 244 -26.52 44.47 -16.04
C ARG A 244 -26.19 45.98 -16.07
N SER A 245 -24.93 46.37 -15.94
CA SER A 245 -24.52 47.78 -15.96
C SER A 245 -24.78 48.41 -17.35
N ASP A 246 -24.49 47.66 -18.40
CA ASP A 246 -24.68 48.11 -19.78
C ASP A 246 -26.16 48.33 -20.15
N ASP A 247 -27.07 47.50 -19.61
CA ASP A 247 -28.51 47.66 -19.84
C ASP A 247 -29.12 48.87 -19.05
N ILE A 248 -28.53 49.26 -17.94
CA ILE A 248 -28.96 50.43 -17.15
C ILE A 248 -28.47 51.72 -17.79
N SER A 249 -27.28 51.74 -18.39
CA SER A 249 -26.71 52.93 -19.01
C SER A 249 -27.37 53.28 -20.36
N LYS A 250 -28.15 52.36 -20.94
CA LYS A 250 -28.88 52.54 -22.22
C LYS A 250 -30.32 52.97 -22.05
N LYS A 251 -30.80 53.12 -20.83
CA LYS A 251 -32.12 53.64 -20.49
C LYS A 251 -32.02 55.04 -19.91
#